data_035ebe4f0408ddb3c2ac6f41c24b0463
#
_entry.id   035ebe4f0408ddb3c2ac6f41c24b0463
#
_cell.length_a   1.000
_cell.length_b   1.000
_cell.length_c   1.000
_cell.angle_alpha   90.00
_cell.angle_beta   90.00
_cell.angle_gamma   90.00
#
_symmetry.space_group_name_H-M   'P 1'
#
loop_
_entity.id
_entity.type
_entity.pdbx_description
1 polymer ?
#
loop_
_entity_poly.entity_id
_entity_poly.type
_entity_poly.pdbx_seq_one_letter_code
_entity_poly.pdbx_strand_id
1 'polypeptide(L)'
;MPAVITHNFFGREMYDAHFQTIGGTRDEADAFLLGNQGPDPLFYTLISPHIAEFHSLGQAMHKQKPAELLAAMKMAVDTLEGVQQKIGRAYALGFLCHYALDSTMHPFVYAQQFELCDAGEPGLSRADGSEVHGLIESELDEIVLFNKYGETIATFNPANETLNASIAVLQVVSKIYAYVASAVYDVVTPPNLFLMATLNFRIVQQAFYSPRGIKRQLIGRVERILRPYSFFKAMSHRANASTTSQFDNRHHNVWQNPFTTEKSTASFWDLHNAAKIKAAQLIEAFDSNFSLEATQNLTGRFNFSGSPTQAELVSVQDGCTAASEG
;
A
#
# COMPACT_ATOMS: atom_id res chain seq x y z
N MET A 1 1.43 -6.24 -5.23
CA MET A 1 0.93 -4.91 -5.59
C MET A 1 1.99 -4.15 -6.36
N PRO A 2 1.70 -3.61 -7.53
CA PRO A 2 2.69 -2.87 -8.33
C PRO A 2 2.91 -1.42 -7.90
N ALA A 3 2.06 -0.84 -7.07
CA ALA A 3 2.13 0.57 -6.64
C ALA A 3 3.40 0.98 -5.84
N VAL A 4 4.46 0.19 -5.92
CA VAL A 4 5.72 0.40 -5.19
C VAL A 4 6.39 1.74 -5.52
N ILE A 5 6.25 2.21 -6.75
CA ILE A 5 6.81 3.49 -7.21
C ILE A 5 5.98 4.64 -6.64
N THR A 6 4.65 4.58 -6.74
CA THR A 6 3.74 5.60 -6.21
C THR A 6 3.94 5.79 -4.71
N HIS A 7 4.01 4.70 -3.93
CA HIS A 7 4.29 4.74 -2.50
C HIS A 7 5.66 5.36 -2.20
N ASN A 8 6.69 5.01 -2.97
CA ASN A 8 8.02 5.57 -2.77
C ASN A 8 8.06 7.08 -3.02
N PHE A 9 7.45 7.56 -4.11
CA PHE A 9 7.44 9.00 -4.43
C PHE A 9 6.54 9.79 -3.48
N PHE A 10 5.41 9.23 -3.08
CA PHE A 10 4.59 9.80 -2.01
C PHE A 10 5.40 9.95 -0.72
N GLY A 11 6.13 8.91 -0.34
CA GLY A 11 7.02 8.94 0.81
C GLY A 11 8.12 10.00 0.70
N ARG A 12 8.75 10.15 -0.47
CA ARG A 12 9.77 11.19 -0.69
C ARG A 12 9.19 12.59 -0.49
N GLU A 13 8.01 12.88 -1.05
CA GLU A 13 7.34 14.17 -0.87
C GLU A 13 6.96 14.43 0.59
N MET A 14 6.49 13.41 1.30
CA MET A 14 6.17 13.52 2.73
C MET A 14 7.43 13.66 3.60
N TYR A 15 8.53 12.98 3.24
CA TYR A 15 9.81 13.12 3.92
C TYR A 15 10.34 14.55 3.81
N ASP A 16 10.32 15.12 2.61
CA ASP A 16 10.79 16.50 2.37
C ASP A 16 9.94 17.51 3.15
N ALA A 17 8.62 17.31 3.19
CA ALA A 17 7.69 18.20 3.91
C ALA A 17 7.83 18.10 5.44
N HIS A 18 8.19 16.92 5.97
CA HIS A 18 8.22 16.64 7.41
C HIS A 18 9.60 16.22 7.91
N PHE A 19 10.67 16.61 7.22
CA PHE A 19 12.05 16.22 7.51
C PHE A 19 12.45 16.42 8.99
N GLN A 20 12.09 17.59 9.58
CA GLN A 20 12.41 17.90 10.97
C GLN A 20 11.70 16.96 11.98
N THR A 21 10.53 16.49 11.63
CA THR A 21 9.74 15.57 12.46
C THR A 21 10.24 14.13 12.32
N ILE A 22 10.59 13.69 11.10
CA ILE A 22 10.95 12.31 10.82
C ILE A 22 12.35 11.97 11.33
N GLY A 23 13.33 12.81 11.03
CA GLY A 23 14.74 12.64 11.37
C GLY A 23 15.64 12.66 10.14
N GLY A 24 16.92 12.99 10.36
CA GLY A 24 17.88 13.32 9.28
C GLY A 24 19.00 12.30 9.09
N THR A 25 19.05 11.19 9.84
CA THR A 25 20.03 10.15 9.57
C THR A 25 19.63 9.30 8.37
N ARG A 26 20.59 8.66 7.73
CA ARG A 26 20.31 7.76 6.61
C ARG A 26 19.36 6.62 7.01
N ASP A 27 19.58 5.99 8.17
CA ASP A 27 18.74 4.89 8.64
C ASP A 27 17.30 5.35 8.95
N GLU A 28 17.11 6.59 9.45
CA GLU A 28 15.77 7.16 9.64
C GLU A 28 15.09 7.43 8.29
N ALA A 29 15.80 8.01 7.32
CA ALA A 29 15.28 8.25 5.98
C ALA A 29 14.90 6.92 5.27
N ASP A 30 15.80 5.95 5.28
CA ASP A 30 15.57 4.62 4.70
C ASP A 30 14.41 3.90 5.41
N ALA A 31 14.32 3.99 6.74
CA ALA A 31 13.21 3.42 7.51
C ALA A 31 11.86 4.07 7.16
N PHE A 32 11.82 5.40 7.04
CA PHE A 32 10.61 6.12 6.66
C PHE A 32 10.14 5.73 5.25
N LEU A 33 11.04 5.72 4.26
CA LEU A 33 10.72 5.34 2.89
C LEU A 33 10.29 3.86 2.79
N LEU A 34 10.92 2.97 3.57
CA LEU A 34 10.50 1.58 3.67
C LEU A 34 9.11 1.45 4.31
N GLY A 35 8.80 2.28 5.32
CA GLY A 35 7.49 2.35 5.95
C GLY A 35 6.37 2.69 4.97
N ASN A 36 6.67 3.48 3.93
CA ASN A 36 5.72 3.78 2.85
C ASN A 36 5.35 2.57 1.99
N GLN A 37 6.05 1.44 2.11
CA GLN A 37 5.63 0.17 1.52
C GLN A 37 4.70 -0.63 2.46
N GLY A 38 4.47 -0.17 3.67
CA GLY A 38 3.54 -0.74 4.63
C GLY A 38 3.74 -2.24 4.86
N PRO A 39 2.65 -3.01 4.94
CA PRO A 39 2.70 -4.46 5.10
C PRO A 39 2.90 -5.22 3.78
N ASP A 40 3.00 -4.56 2.64
CA ASP A 40 3.14 -5.17 1.31
C ASP A 40 4.28 -6.19 1.18
N PRO A 41 5.46 -5.98 1.80
CA PRO A 41 6.51 -6.99 1.77
C PRO A 41 6.08 -8.38 2.23
N LEU A 42 5.06 -8.50 3.09
CA LEU A 42 4.54 -9.79 3.56
C LEU A 42 3.94 -10.65 2.44
N PHE A 43 3.44 -10.04 1.35
CA PHE A 43 2.93 -10.76 0.19
C PHE A 43 4.03 -11.44 -0.65
N TYR A 44 5.30 -11.14 -0.38
CA TYR A 44 6.45 -11.62 -1.14
C TYR A 44 7.34 -12.60 -0.37
N THR A 45 6.86 -13.21 0.70
CA THR A 45 7.57 -14.21 1.49
C THR A 45 7.63 -15.58 0.76
N LEU A 46 8.18 -15.62 -0.46
CA LEU A 46 8.09 -16.75 -1.38
C LEU A 46 8.86 -18.01 -0.94
N ILE A 47 9.83 -17.90 -0.03
CA ILE A 47 10.75 -18.99 0.34
C ILE A 47 10.60 -19.33 1.83
N SER A 48 9.40 -19.31 2.36
CA SER A 48 9.15 -19.68 3.76
C SER A 48 8.24 -20.92 3.82
N PRO A 49 8.49 -21.88 4.73
CA PRO A 49 7.52 -22.94 5.00
C PRO A 49 6.20 -22.40 5.55
N HIS A 50 6.18 -21.16 6.06
CA HIS A 50 5.01 -20.46 6.60
C HIS A 50 4.45 -19.40 5.64
N ILE A 51 4.66 -19.55 4.34
CA ILE A 51 4.25 -18.57 3.32
C ILE A 51 2.75 -18.21 3.41
N ALA A 52 1.89 -19.20 3.61
CA ALA A 52 0.44 -19.00 3.71
C ALA A 52 0.05 -18.16 4.95
N GLU A 53 0.71 -18.39 6.08
CA GLU A 53 0.49 -17.64 7.33
C GLU A 53 0.89 -16.18 7.17
N PHE A 54 2.00 -15.90 6.49
CA PHE A 54 2.50 -14.53 6.28
C PHE A 54 1.66 -13.76 5.28
N HIS A 55 1.21 -14.41 4.20
CA HIS A 55 0.22 -13.84 3.30
C HIS A 55 -1.10 -13.52 4.03
N SER A 56 -1.56 -14.43 4.89
CA SER A 56 -2.77 -14.21 5.72
C SER A 56 -2.58 -13.04 6.67
N LEU A 57 -1.42 -12.91 7.30
CA LEU A 57 -1.10 -11.75 8.15
C LEU A 57 -1.10 -10.44 7.34
N GLY A 58 -0.46 -10.41 6.18
CA GLY A 58 -0.48 -9.25 5.28
C GLY A 58 -1.91 -8.85 4.89
N GLN A 59 -2.75 -9.84 4.54
CA GLN A 59 -4.17 -9.58 4.25
C GLN A 59 -4.96 -9.09 5.46
N ALA A 60 -4.70 -9.65 6.64
CA ALA A 60 -5.35 -9.21 7.88
C ALA A 60 -4.98 -7.76 8.20
N MET A 61 -3.70 -7.38 8.06
CA MET A 61 -3.23 -6.02 8.29
C MET A 61 -3.89 -5.00 7.36
N HIS A 62 -4.19 -5.37 6.09
CA HIS A 62 -4.88 -4.47 5.16
C HIS A 62 -6.38 -4.37 5.40
N LYS A 63 -7.02 -5.42 5.91
CA LYS A 63 -8.49 -5.52 5.96
C LYS A 63 -9.09 -5.35 7.35
N GLN A 64 -8.34 -5.67 8.40
CA GLN A 64 -8.87 -5.82 9.74
C GLN A 64 -8.16 -4.91 10.73
N LYS A 65 -8.90 -4.38 11.69
CA LYS A 65 -8.38 -3.65 12.87
C LYS A 65 -7.37 -2.54 12.52
N PRO A 66 -7.68 -1.62 11.58
CA PRO A 66 -6.72 -0.59 11.16
C PRO A 66 -6.30 0.33 12.31
N ALA A 67 -7.22 0.74 13.18
CA ALA A 67 -6.92 1.61 14.30
C ALA A 67 -6.05 0.91 15.36
N GLU A 68 -6.38 -0.35 15.68
CA GLU A 68 -5.62 -1.19 16.60
C GLU A 68 -4.20 -1.44 16.05
N LEU A 69 -4.07 -1.67 14.74
CA LEU A 69 -2.79 -1.83 14.06
C LEU A 69 -1.92 -0.58 14.24
N LEU A 70 -2.46 0.60 13.92
CA LEU A 70 -1.72 1.86 14.02
C LEU A 70 -1.36 2.20 15.47
N ALA A 71 -2.28 1.99 16.41
CA ALA A 71 -2.01 2.17 17.85
C ALA A 71 -0.93 1.20 18.35
N ALA A 72 -0.98 -0.07 17.94
CA ALA A 72 0.04 -1.06 18.30
C ALA A 72 1.41 -0.75 17.69
N MET A 73 1.48 -0.13 16.50
CA MET A 73 2.72 0.39 15.93
C MET A 73 3.38 1.41 16.86
N LYS A 74 2.59 2.37 17.38
CA LYS A 74 3.09 3.36 18.36
C LYS A 74 3.60 2.67 19.62
N MET A 75 2.82 1.74 20.17
CA MET A 75 3.22 0.97 21.36
C MET A 75 4.51 0.18 21.13
N ALA A 76 4.65 -0.45 19.95
CA ALA A 76 5.87 -1.18 19.58
C ALA A 76 7.09 -0.25 19.55
N VAL A 77 6.95 0.94 18.97
CA VAL A 77 8.02 1.96 18.94
C VAL A 77 8.42 2.40 20.35
N ASP A 78 7.45 2.54 21.25
CA ASP A 78 7.70 2.95 22.64
C ASP A 78 8.44 1.88 23.47
N THR A 79 8.47 0.61 23.02
CA THR A 79 9.29 -0.45 23.63
C THR A 79 10.75 -0.42 23.21
N LEU A 80 11.09 0.35 22.17
CA LEU A 80 12.45 0.47 21.65
C LEU A 80 13.20 1.61 22.35
N GLU A 81 14.53 1.55 22.35
CA GLU A 81 15.37 2.54 22.98
C GLU A 81 16.43 3.13 22.03
N GLY A 82 16.85 4.34 22.30
CA GLY A 82 17.97 5.02 21.66
C GLY A 82 17.83 5.10 20.13
N VAL A 83 18.82 4.60 19.40
CA VAL A 83 18.84 4.62 17.93
C VAL A 83 17.72 3.72 17.35
N GLN A 84 17.43 2.60 18.00
CA GLN A 84 16.36 1.71 17.51
C GLN A 84 14.99 2.37 17.59
N GLN A 85 14.72 3.15 18.62
CA GLN A 85 13.48 3.90 18.76
C GLN A 85 13.32 4.95 17.65
N LYS A 86 14.40 5.69 17.33
CA LYS A 86 14.39 6.67 16.24
C LYS A 86 14.10 6.01 14.88
N ILE A 87 14.76 4.91 14.59
CA ILE A 87 14.53 4.11 13.36
C ILE A 87 13.10 3.58 13.34
N GLY A 88 12.63 2.97 14.45
CA GLY A 88 11.28 2.43 14.55
C GLY A 88 10.20 3.50 14.40
N ARG A 89 10.42 4.69 15.00
CA ARG A 89 9.53 5.83 14.86
C ARG A 89 9.48 6.32 13.40
N ALA A 90 10.62 6.49 12.74
CA ALA A 90 10.66 6.89 11.34
C ALA A 90 9.91 5.89 10.44
N TYR A 91 10.10 4.58 10.67
CA TYR A 91 9.34 3.54 9.98
C TYR A 91 7.83 3.66 10.23
N ALA A 92 7.41 3.83 11.48
CA ALA A 92 5.99 3.94 11.83
C ALA A 92 5.35 5.17 11.13
N LEU A 93 6.02 6.32 11.11
CA LEU A 93 5.56 7.50 10.38
C LEU A 93 5.40 7.23 8.87
N GLY A 94 6.33 6.50 8.26
CA GLY A 94 6.20 6.04 6.87
C GLY A 94 5.03 5.08 6.67
N PHE A 95 4.77 4.18 7.63
CA PHE A 95 3.63 3.28 7.60
C PHE A 95 2.28 4.02 7.66
N LEU A 96 2.22 5.13 8.42
CA LEU A 96 1.05 6.02 8.40
C LEU A 96 0.82 6.65 7.03
N CYS A 97 1.90 7.01 6.34
CA CYS A 97 1.82 7.52 4.95
C CYS A 97 1.28 6.46 4.00
N HIS A 98 1.73 5.21 4.12
CA HIS A 98 1.18 4.08 3.34
C HIS A 98 -0.32 3.94 3.59
N TYR A 99 -0.75 3.87 4.86
CA TYR A 99 -2.17 3.81 5.20
C TYR A 99 -2.97 4.98 4.62
N ALA A 100 -2.44 6.20 4.73
CA ALA A 100 -3.12 7.40 4.22
C ALA A 100 -3.32 7.34 2.70
N LEU A 101 -2.30 6.90 1.96
CA LEU A 101 -2.37 6.77 0.50
C LEU A 101 -3.35 5.65 0.12
N ASP A 102 -3.20 4.46 0.66
CA ASP A 102 -4.02 3.29 0.37
C ASP A 102 -5.50 3.55 0.64
N SER A 103 -5.83 3.95 1.87
CA SER A 103 -7.22 4.15 2.29
C SER A 103 -7.93 5.28 1.53
N THR A 104 -7.17 6.20 0.91
CA THR A 104 -7.71 7.28 0.08
C THR A 104 -7.81 6.87 -1.39
N MET A 105 -6.84 6.12 -1.90
CA MET A 105 -6.72 5.80 -3.32
C MET A 105 -7.49 4.53 -3.72
N HIS A 106 -7.48 3.49 -2.89
CA HIS A 106 -8.05 2.19 -3.23
C HIS A 106 -9.53 2.22 -3.62
N PRO A 107 -10.43 3.02 -3.01
CA PRO A 107 -11.81 3.10 -3.51
C PRO A 107 -11.90 3.46 -4.99
N PHE A 108 -11.04 4.36 -5.45
CA PHE A 108 -10.94 4.76 -6.86
C PHE A 108 -10.37 3.63 -7.74
N VAL A 109 -9.32 2.95 -7.29
CA VAL A 109 -8.74 1.80 -8.02
C VAL A 109 -9.75 0.66 -8.11
N TYR A 110 -10.45 0.33 -7.02
CA TYR A 110 -11.48 -0.71 -7.00
C TYR A 110 -12.69 -0.36 -7.87
N ALA A 111 -13.10 0.91 -7.93
CA ALA A 111 -14.19 1.33 -8.82
C ALA A 111 -13.86 0.99 -10.27
N GLN A 112 -12.66 1.35 -10.73
CA GLN A 112 -12.19 1.06 -12.09
C GLN A 112 -11.96 -0.44 -12.32
N GLN A 113 -11.40 -1.14 -11.34
CA GLN A 113 -11.23 -2.59 -11.40
C GLN A 113 -12.58 -3.30 -11.64
N PHE A 114 -13.59 -2.91 -10.88
CA PHE A 114 -14.92 -3.52 -10.99
C PHE A 114 -15.60 -3.17 -12.31
N GLU A 115 -15.49 -1.92 -12.76
CA GLU A 115 -16.00 -1.50 -14.05
C GLU A 115 -15.38 -2.33 -15.19
N LEU A 116 -14.07 -2.52 -15.20
CA LEU A 116 -13.38 -3.33 -16.21
C LEU A 116 -13.77 -4.81 -16.13
N CYS A 117 -13.84 -5.40 -14.93
CA CYS A 117 -14.23 -6.79 -14.76
C CYS A 117 -15.67 -7.06 -15.20
N ASP A 118 -16.56 -6.08 -15.06
CA ASP A 118 -17.99 -6.19 -15.37
C ASP A 118 -18.33 -5.69 -16.79
N ALA A 119 -17.35 -5.21 -17.56
CA ALA A 119 -17.55 -4.68 -18.91
C ALA A 119 -18.02 -5.73 -19.95
N GLY A 120 -18.02 -6.99 -19.59
CA GLY A 120 -18.48 -8.09 -20.46
C GLY A 120 -17.44 -8.54 -21.50
N GLU A 121 -16.19 -8.19 -21.33
CA GLU A 121 -15.11 -8.66 -22.19
C GLU A 121 -14.92 -10.18 -22.07
N PRO A 122 -14.85 -10.93 -23.20
CA PRO A 122 -14.71 -12.37 -23.17
C PRO A 122 -13.46 -12.83 -22.39
N GLY A 123 -13.65 -13.64 -21.36
CA GLY A 123 -12.59 -14.20 -20.53
C GLY A 123 -12.11 -13.26 -19.43
N LEU A 124 -12.75 -12.12 -19.20
CA LEU A 124 -12.51 -11.25 -18.07
C LEU A 124 -13.69 -11.29 -17.10
N SER A 125 -13.39 -11.44 -15.81
CA SER A 125 -14.39 -11.55 -14.75
C SER A 125 -13.86 -10.99 -13.44
N ARG A 126 -14.70 -10.95 -12.42
CA ARG A 126 -14.30 -10.60 -11.04
C ARG A 126 -13.22 -11.53 -10.46
N ALA A 127 -13.07 -12.76 -11.00
CA ALA A 127 -12.01 -13.69 -10.58
C ALA A 127 -10.62 -13.21 -11.01
N ASP A 128 -10.53 -12.37 -12.05
CA ASP A 128 -9.28 -11.78 -12.56
C ASP A 128 -8.99 -10.40 -11.93
N GLY A 129 -9.70 -10.05 -10.87
CA GLY A 129 -9.65 -8.74 -10.24
C GLY A 129 -8.25 -8.36 -9.75
N SER A 130 -7.44 -9.31 -9.29
CA SER A 130 -6.07 -9.03 -8.84
C SER A 130 -5.14 -8.60 -9.99
N GLU A 131 -5.29 -9.21 -11.16
CA GLU A 131 -4.55 -8.85 -12.37
C GLU A 131 -4.96 -7.47 -12.91
N VAL A 132 -6.27 -7.19 -12.90
CA VAL A 132 -6.81 -5.88 -13.31
C VAL A 132 -6.35 -4.79 -12.34
N HIS A 133 -6.42 -5.03 -11.03
CA HIS A 133 -5.92 -4.13 -10.00
C HIS A 133 -4.43 -3.82 -10.22
N GLY A 134 -3.63 -4.87 -10.40
CA GLY A 134 -2.21 -4.73 -10.67
C GLY A 134 -1.90 -3.95 -11.96
N LEU A 135 -2.70 -4.12 -13.01
CA LEU A 135 -2.56 -3.35 -14.24
C LEU A 135 -2.82 -1.86 -14.01
N ILE A 136 -3.90 -1.52 -13.30
CA ILE A 136 -4.25 -0.13 -13.00
C ILE A 136 -3.12 0.54 -12.19
N GLU A 137 -2.68 -0.09 -11.11
CA GLU A 137 -1.60 0.43 -10.27
C GLU A 137 -0.28 0.54 -11.01
N SER A 138 0.04 -0.42 -11.89
CA SER A 138 1.25 -0.38 -12.72
C SER A 138 1.26 0.82 -13.67
N GLU A 139 0.13 1.16 -14.28
CA GLU A 139 0.01 2.34 -15.14
C GLU A 139 0.07 3.65 -14.35
N LEU A 140 -0.51 3.68 -13.15
CA LEU A 140 -0.43 4.83 -12.26
C LEU A 140 1.02 5.04 -11.76
N ASP A 141 1.75 3.98 -11.45
CA ASP A 141 3.18 4.04 -11.14
C ASP A 141 4.01 4.64 -12.28
N GLU A 142 3.73 4.23 -13.52
CA GLU A 142 4.41 4.73 -14.72
C GLU A 142 4.24 6.25 -14.87
N ILE A 143 3.01 6.76 -14.72
CA ILE A 143 2.77 8.20 -14.83
C ILE A 143 3.32 8.99 -13.65
N VAL A 144 3.34 8.43 -12.45
CA VAL A 144 3.99 9.06 -11.28
C VAL A 144 5.48 9.21 -11.54
N LEU A 145 6.15 8.14 -11.95
CA LEU A 145 7.58 8.15 -12.23
C LEU A 145 7.93 9.20 -13.29
N PHE A 146 7.18 9.22 -14.40
CA PHE A 146 7.44 10.16 -15.49
C PHE A 146 7.11 11.61 -15.11
N ASN A 147 5.98 11.87 -14.44
CA ASN A 147 5.60 13.23 -14.03
C ASN A 147 6.53 13.81 -12.97
N LYS A 148 7.03 12.99 -12.03
CA LYS A 148 7.84 13.48 -10.91
C LYS A 148 9.32 13.63 -11.26
N TYR A 149 9.87 12.74 -12.11
CA TYR A 149 11.30 12.69 -12.40
C TYR A 149 11.66 12.73 -13.88
N GLY A 150 10.69 12.67 -14.78
CA GLY A 150 10.96 12.57 -16.22
C GLY A 150 11.59 11.23 -16.62
N GLU A 151 11.54 10.23 -15.74
CA GLU A 151 12.14 8.91 -15.95
C GLU A 151 11.10 7.85 -16.28
N THR A 152 11.59 6.75 -16.80
CA THR A 152 10.82 5.51 -16.97
C THR A 152 11.59 4.36 -16.35
N ILE A 153 11.01 3.16 -16.31
CA ILE A 153 11.74 1.98 -15.84
C ILE A 153 12.93 1.59 -16.74
N ALA A 154 13.14 2.25 -17.86
CA ALA A 154 14.37 2.10 -18.65
C ALA A 154 15.61 2.59 -17.88
N THR A 155 15.45 3.62 -17.06
CA THR A 155 16.51 4.25 -16.24
C THR A 155 16.30 4.05 -14.74
N PHE A 156 15.05 3.93 -14.28
CA PHE A 156 14.70 3.70 -12.87
C PHE A 156 14.45 2.22 -12.59
N ASN A 157 15.22 1.64 -11.68
CA ASN A 157 15.03 0.26 -11.23
C ASN A 157 14.34 0.22 -9.85
N PRO A 158 13.03 -0.12 -9.76
CA PRO A 158 12.32 -0.14 -8.48
C PRO A 158 12.99 -1.02 -7.42
N ALA A 159 13.56 -2.16 -7.80
CA ALA A 159 14.21 -3.06 -6.85
C ALA A 159 15.43 -2.43 -6.14
N ASN A 160 16.11 -1.49 -6.81
CA ASN A 160 17.27 -0.81 -6.27
C ASN A 160 16.91 0.48 -5.54
N GLU A 161 15.81 1.13 -5.93
CA GLU A 161 15.48 2.49 -5.52
C GLU A 161 14.44 2.55 -4.39
N THR A 162 13.55 1.56 -4.27
CA THR A 162 12.36 1.69 -3.43
C THR A 162 12.39 0.94 -2.10
N LEU A 163 13.20 -0.12 -1.99
CA LEU A 163 13.23 -0.98 -0.79
C LEU A 163 14.58 -0.90 -0.06
N ASN A 164 15.27 0.23 -0.17
CA ASN A 164 16.58 0.40 0.45
C ASN A 164 16.45 0.54 1.96
N ALA A 165 17.19 -0.31 2.68
CA ALA A 165 17.37 -0.19 4.11
C ALA A 165 18.55 -1.06 4.55
N SER A 166 19.27 -0.66 5.60
CA SER A 166 20.30 -1.45 6.21
C SER A 166 19.71 -2.67 6.94
N ILE A 167 20.53 -3.70 7.17
CA ILE A 167 20.11 -4.88 7.96
C ILE A 167 19.67 -4.45 9.37
N ALA A 168 20.30 -3.45 9.94
CA ALA A 168 19.93 -2.90 11.25
C ALA A 168 18.52 -2.32 11.24
N VAL A 169 18.16 -1.53 10.21
CA VAL A 169 16.80 -1.04 10.00
C VAL A 169 15.80 -2.19 9.88
N LEU A 170 16.08 -3.18 9.03
CA LEU A 170 15.18 -4.31 8.82
C LEU A 170 14.98 -5.16 10.08
N GLN A 171 16.00 -5.27 10.95
CA GLN A 171 15.89 -5.94 12.24
C GLN A 171 15.01 -5.18 13.22
N VAL A 172 15.12 -3.85 13.28
CA VAL A 172 14.26 -3.01 14.12
C VAL A 172 12.81 -3.13 13.66
N VAL A 173 12.55 -3.03 12.36
CA VAL A 173 11.20 -3.18 11.80
C VAL A 173 10.63 -4.58 12.07
N SER A 174 11.45 -5.64 12.00
CA SER A 174 11.01 -7.00 12.34
C SER A 174 10.53 -7.13 13.79
N LYS A 175 11.14 -6.40 14.74
CA LYS A 175 10.66 -6.36 16.13
C LYS A 175 9.28 -5.71 16.24
N ILE A 176 9.06 -4.61 15.48
CA ILE A 176 7.76 -3.94 15.43
C ILE A 176 6.70 -4.90 14.89
N TYR A 177 6.97 -5.60 13.78
CA TYR A 177 6.03 -6.58 13.21
C TYR A 177 5.74 -7.74 14.16
N ALA A 178 6.73 -8.25 14.88
CA ALA A 178 6.53 -9.30 15.87
C ALA A 178 5.59 -8.84 16.99
N TYR A 179 5.78 -7.60 17.49
CA TYR A 179 4.90 -7.02 18.50
C TYR A 179 3.47 -6.86 17.98
N VAL A 180 3.30 -6.22 16.81
CA VAL A 180 2.00 -5.94 16.20
C VAL A 180 1.25 -7.24 15.86
N ALA A 181 1.93 -8.22 15.26
CA ALA A 181 1.34 -9.50 14.90
C ALA A 181 0.77 -10.22 16.15
N SER A 182 1.52 -10.21 17.26
CA SER A 182 1.08 -10.81 18.50
C SER A 182 -0.04 -10.00 19.17
N ALA A 183 0.13 -8.68 19.28
CA ALA A 183 -0.79 -7.84 20.07
C ALA A 183 -2.16 -7.64 19.40
N VAL A 184 -2.22 -7.61 18.06
CA VAL A 184 -3.43 -7.28 17.31
C VAL A 184 -4.09 -8.50 16.67
N TYR A 185 -3.27 -9.43 16.18
CA TYR A 185 -3.74 -10.56 15.37
C TYR A 185 -3.58 -11.93 16.03
N ASP A 186 -2.98 -11.97 17.22
CA ASP A 186 -2.68 -13.22 17.95
C ASP A 186 -1.81 -14.20 17.13
N VAL A 187 -0.87 -13.66 16.36
CA VAL A 187 0.04 -14.42 15.49
C VAL A 187 1.48 -14.31 16.00
N VAL A 188 2.10 -15.45 16.27
CA VAL A 188 3.54 -15.53 16.60
C VAL A 188 4.34 -15.60 15.30
N THR A 189 5.27 -14.66 15.12
CA THR A 189 6.08 -14.58 13.91
C THR A 189 7.56 -14.88 14.19
N PRO A 190 8.31 -15.37 13.18
CA PRO A 190 9.77 -15.40 13.29
C PRO A 190 10.36 -14.01 13.55
N PRO A 191 11.42 -13.89 14.35
CA PRO A 191 12.00 -12.61 14.74
C PRO A 191 12.59 -11.80 13.57
N ASN A 192 12.79 -12.43 12.40
CA ASN A 192 13.32 -11.82 11.18
C ASN A 192 12.29 -11.79 10.04
N LEU A 193 11.00 -11.92 10.33
CA LEU A 193 9.92 -11.99 9.35
C LEU A 193 10.02 -10.86 8.31
N PHE A 194 10.00 -9.60 8.76
CA PHE A 194 9.95 -8.46 7.85
C PHE A 194 11.27 -8.29 7.07
N LEU A 195 12.40 -8.61 7.68
CA LEU A 195 13.69 -8.66 6.99
C LEU A 195 13.63 -9.64 5.82
N MET A 196 13.15 -10.87 6.05
CA MET A 196 13.04 -11.88 4.99
C MET A 196 12.03 -11.46 3.92
N ALA A 197 10.89 -10.91 4.32
CA ALA A 197 9.86 -10.42 3.41
C ALA A 197 10.41 -9.31 2.49
N THR A 198 11.13 -8.34 3.04
CA THR A 198 11.74 -7.25 2.27
C THR A 198 12.81 -7.74 1.29
N LEU A 199 13.67 -8.67 1.71
CA LEU A 199 14.68 -9.26 0.83
C LEU A 199 14.04 -10.05 -0.32
N ASN A 200 13.00 -10.83 -0.05
CA ASN A 200 12.23 -11.53 -1.06
C ASN A 200 11.53 -10.55 -2.02
N PHE A 201 10.95 -9.48 -1.49
CA PHE A 201 10.31 -8.46 -2.32
C PHE A 201 11.30 -7.83 -3.31
N ARG A 202 12.54 -7.53 -2.88
CA ARG A 202 13.60 -7.05 -3.80
C ARG A 202 13.87 -8.06 -4.92
N ILE A 203 13.93 -9.36 -4.61
CA ILE A 203 14.14 -10.41 -5.62
C ILE A 203 12.97 -10.44 -6.61
N VAL A 204 11.73 -10.35 -6.12
CA VAL A 204 10.55 -10.35 -6.96
C VAL A 204 10.49 -9.11 -7.85
N GLN A 205 10.77 -7.92 -7.31
CA GLN A 205 10.85 -6.70 -8.10
C GLN A 205 11.91 -6.79 -9.19
N GLN A 206 13.08 -7.38 -8.88
CA GLN A 206 14.13 -7.61 -9.88
C GLN A 206 13.69 -8.62 -10.95
N ALA A 207 12.90 -9.62 -10.60
CA ALA A 207 12.34 -10.58 -11.55
C ALA A 207 11.35 -9.91 -12.51
N PHE A 208 10.48 -9.06 -12.01
CA PHE A 208 9.52 -8.29 -12.82
C PHE A 208 10.16 -7.13 -13.60
N TYR A 209 11.34 -6.67 -13.20
CA TYR A 209 12.03 -5.58 -13.87
C TYR A 209 12.40 -5.95 -15.31
N SER A 210 11.84 -5.22 -16.26
CA SER A 210 12.00 -5.46 -17.70
C SER A 210 12.15 -4.15 -18.48
N PRO A 211 13.31 -3.43 -18.34
CA PRO A 211 13.50 -2.07 -18.85
C PRO A 211 13.34 -1.97 -20.39
N ARG A 212 13.61 -3.06 -21.11
CA ARG A 212 13.42 -3.16 -22.57
C ARG A 212 12.12 -3.88 -22.96
N GLY A 213 11.28 -4.26 -22.00
CA GLY A 213 10.03 -4.98 -22.25
C GLY A 213 10.18 -6.43 -22.74
N ILE A 214 11.40 -6.95 -22.94
CA ILE A 214 11.64 -8.27 -23.52
C ILE A 214 11.10 -9.40 -22.63
N LYS A 215 11.45 -9.41 -21.35
CA LYS A 215 10.94 -10.41 -20.39
C LYS A 215 9.40 -10.33 -20.33
N ARG A 216 8.85 -9.10 -20.23
CA ARG A 216 7.42 -8.85 -20.16
C ARG A 216 6.68 -9.45 -21.36
N GLN A 217 7.23 -9.30 -22.57
CA GLN A 217 6.62 -9.86 -23.79
C GLN A 217 6.75 -11.38 -23.85
N LEU A 218 7.93 -11.94 -23.55
CA LEU A 218 8.18 -13.37 -23.65
C LEU A 218 7.34 -14.16 -22.64
N ILE A 219 7.42 -13.78 -21.34
CA ILE A 219 6.68 -14.46 -20.28
C ILE A 219 5.18 -14.27 -20.48
N GLY A 220 4.75 -13.06 -20.84
CA GLY A 220 3.35 -12.79 -21.11
C GLY A 220 2.77 -13.56 -22.30
N ARG A 221 3.59 -13.94 -23.29
CA ARG A 221 3.14 -14.84 -24.39
C ARG A 221 2.94 -16.28 -23.88
N VAL A 222 3.85 -16.76 -23.05
CA VAL A 222 3.77 -18.11 -22.48
C VAL A 222 2.55 -18.23 -21.55
N GLU A 223 2.33 -17.25 -20.67
CA GLU A 223 1.15 -17.26 -19.77
C GLU A 223 -0.17 -17.24 -20.54
N ARG A 224 -0.24 -16.51 -21.66
CA ARG A 224 -1.45 -16.43 -22.49
C ARG A 224 -1.81 -17.73 -23.20
N ILE A 225 -0.95 -18.74 -23.19
CA ILE A 225 -1.28 -20.11 -23.63
C ILE A 225 -2.16 -20.80 -22.58
N LEU A 226 -1.96 -20.45 -21.29
CA LEU A 226 -2.62 -21.09 -20.16
C LEU A 226 -3.76 -20.24 -19.56
N ARG A 227 -3.75 -18.92 -19.77
CA ARG A 227 -4.68 -17.96 -19.20
C ARG A 227 -5.07 -16.89 -20.22
N PRO A 228 -6.30 -16.31 -20.17
CA PRO A 228 -6.71 -15.22 -21.05
C PRO A 228 -5.83 -13.96 -20.84
N TYR A 229 -5.46 -13.70 -19.61
CA TYR A 229 -4.65 -12.53 -19.19
C TYR A 229 -3.32 -12.95 -18.58
N SER A 230 -2.29 -12.11 -18.73
CA SER A 230 -0.95 -12.39 -18.20
C SER A 230 -0.75 -11.66 -16.89
N PHE A 231 -0.60 -12.41 -15.81
CA PHE A 231 -0.21 -11.88 -14.49
C PHE A 231 1.13 -11.15 -14.55
N PHE A 232 2.13 -11.72 -15.22
CA PHE A 232 3.44 -11.09 -15.35
C PHE A 232 3.37 -9.74 -16.07
N LYS A 233 2.50 -9.61 -17.09
CA LYS A 233 2.31 -8.31 -17.76
C LYS A 233 1.62 -7.28 -16.87
N ALA A 234 0.67 -7.69 -16.07
CA ALA A 234 -0.03 -6.83 -15.13
C ALA A 234 0.92 -6.29 -14.05
N MET A 235 1.83 -7.15 -13.55
CA MET A 235 2.76 -6.83 -12.47
C MET A 235 4.07 -6.20 -12.95
N SER A 236 4.32 -6.11 -14.25
CA SER A 236 5.54 -5.54 -14.84
C SER A 236 5.27 -4.17 -15.43
N HIS A 237 5.96 -3.14 -14.98
CA HIS A 237 5.89 -1.81 -15.55
C HIS A 237 6.42 -1.77 -17.00
N ARG A 238 5.91 -0.81 -17.77
CA ARG A 238 6.39 -0.47 -19.12
C ARG A 238 7.31 0.75 -19.06
N ALA A 239 8.25 0.84 -19.98
CA ALA A 239 9.03 2.05 -20.19
C ALA A 239 8.18 3.09 -20.94
N ASN A 240 7.12 3.56 -20.28
CA ASN A 240 6.14 4.48 -20.84
C ASN A 240 6.45 5.92 -20.41
N ALA A 241 6.80 6.76 -21.40
CA ALA A 241 7.08 8.18 -21.20
C ALA A 241 5.78 9.00 -21.37
N SER A 242 4.78 8.73 -20.53
CA SER A 242 3.48 9.43 -20.57
C SER A 242 3.18 10.14 -19.26
N THR A 243 2.67 11.35 -19.37
CA THR A 243 2.13 12.11 -18.25
C THR A 243 0.68 11.73 -17.93
N THR A 244 0.07 10.86 -18.74
CA THR A 244 -1.35 10.52 -18.69
C THR A 244 -1.56 9.02 -18.68
N SER A 245 -2.61 8.57 -18.00
CA SER A 245 -3.15 7.21 -18.08
C SER A 245 -4.66 7.26 -18.29
N GLN A 246 -5.23 6.22 -18.89
CA GLN A 246 -6.68 6.05 -18.94
C GLN A 246 -7.29 5.90 -17.53
N PHE A 247 -6.46 5.57 -16.53
CA PHE A 247 -6.87 5.36 -15.16
C PHE A 247 -6.66 6.60 -14.26
N ASP A 248 -6.20 7.75 -14.79
CA ASP A 248 -5.91 8.94 -13.96
C ASP A 248 -7.12 9.84 -13.72
N ASN A 249 -8.24 9.59 -14.41
CA ASN A 249 -9.49 10.38 -14.36
C ASN A 249 -9.28 11.90 -14.45
N ARG A 250 -8.33 12.37 -15.26
CA ARG A 250 -8.05 13.81 -15.42
C ARG A 250 -9.21 14.63 -15.96
N HIS A 251 -10.20 13.97 -16.57
CA HIS A 251 -11.41 14.61 -17.08
C HIS A 251 -12.50 14.74 -16.02
N HIS A 252 -12.22 14.32 -14.79
CA HIS A 252 -13.14 14.38 -13.65
C HIS A 252 -14.50 13.73 -13.94
N ASN A 253 -14.50 12.60 -14.63
CA ASN A 253 -15.67 11.77 -14.82
C ASN A 253 -16.17 11.27 -13.45
N VAL A 254 -17.49 11.15 -13.33
CA VAL A 254 -18.11 10.64 -12.10
C VAL A 254 -17.80 9.14 -11.95
N TRP A 255 -17.31 8.75 -10.81
CA TRP A 255 -17.15 7.37 -10.37
C TRP A 255 -17.83 7.17 -9.01
N GLN A 256 -18.18 5.93 -8.68
CA GLN A 256 -18.85 5.58 -7.43
C GLN A 256 -17.92 4.76 -6.56
N ASN A 257 -17.78 5.15 -5.28
CA ASN A 257 -17.05 4.38 -4.30
C ASN A 257 -17.76 3.03 -4.09
N PRO A 258 -17.10 1.89 -4.37
CA PRO A 258 -17.76 0.59 -4.29
C PRO A 258 -18.05 0.12 -2.86
N PHE A 259 -17.52 0.80 -1.86
CA PHE A 259 -17.66 0.43 -0.45
C PHE A 259 -18.67 1.30 0.31
N THR A 260 -18.87 2.56 -0.11
CA THR A 260 -19.77 3.51 0.56
C THR A 260 -20.90 4.01 -0.34
N THR A 261 -20.88 3.67 -1.62
CA THR A 261 -21.82 4.15 -2.65
C THR A 261 -21.79 5.65 -2.92
N GLU A 262 -20.91 6.42 -2.29
CA GLU A 262 -20.71 7.84 -2.55
C GLU A 262 -20.15 8.07 -3.95
N LYS A 263 -20.60 9.15 -4.59
CA LYS A 263 -20.09 9.56 -5.90
C LYS A 263 -18.99 10.60 -5.76
N SER A 264 -17.96 10.47 -6.59
CA SER A 264 -16.84 11.41 -6.66
C SER A 264 -16.49 11.70 -8.10
N THR A 265 -15.84 12.84 -8.34
CA THR A 265 -15.22 13.20 -9.62
C THR A 265 -13.71 13.35 -9.48
N ALA A 266 -13.16 13.03 -8.31
CA ALA A 266 -11.74 13.20 -8.02
C ALA A 266 -10.88 12.41 -9.02
N SER A 267 -9.83 13.04 -9.50
CA SER A 267 -8.77 12.40 -10.27
C SER A 267 -7.78 11.69 -9.35
N PHE A 268 -6.90 10.87 -9.94
CA PHE A 268 -5.75 10.29 -9.22
C PHE A 268 -4.95 11.36 -8.46
N TRP A 269 -4.68 12.50 -9.10
CA TRP A 269 -3.88 13.56 -8.49
C TRP A 269 -4.60 14.31 -7.36
N ASP A 270 -5.93 14.45 -7.44
CA ASP A 270 -6.73 15.02 -6.34
C ASP A 270 -6.68 14.10 -5.12
N LEU A 271 -6.84 12.79 -5.34
CA LEU A 271 -6.75 11.79 -4.27
C LEU A 271 -5.34 11.70 -3.68
N HIS A 272 -4.30 11.79 -4.52
CA HIS A 272 -2.93 11.84 -4.07
C HIS A 272 -2.66 13.05 -3.17
N ASN A 273 -3.22 14.23 -3.50
CA ASN A 273 -3.11 15.41 -2.67
C ASN A 273 -3.95 15.29 -1.37
N ALA A 274 -5.15 14.73 -1.43
CA ALA A 274 -5.96 14.44 -0.25
C ALA A 274 -5.25 13.47 0.72
N ALA A 275 -4.57 12.45 0.18
CA ALA A 275 -3.78 11.52 0.97
C ALA A 275 -2.61 12.21 1.70
N LYS A 276 -1.97 13.23 1.10
CA LYS A 276 -0.92 14.02 1.79
C LYS A 276 -1.46 14.76 3.00
N ILE A 277 -2.65 15.34 2.89
CA ILE A 277 -3.29 16.04 4.01
C ILE A 277 -3.57 15.04 5.14
N LYS A 278 -4.13 13.87 4.81
CA LYS A 278 -4.38 12.80 5.77
C LYS A 278 -3.09 12.28 6.41
N ALA A 279 -2.05 12.06 5.64
CA ALA A 279 -0.74 11.61 6.13
C ALA A 279 -0.13 12.64 7.10
N ALA A 280 -0.19 13.94 6.78
CA ALA A 280 0.30 15.00 7.65
C ALA A 280 -0.43 15.01 9.00
N GLN A 281 -1.75 14.85 9.02
CA GLN A 281 -2.56 14.74 10.25
C GLN A 281 -2.15 13.54 11.11
N LEU A 282 -1.91 12.38 10.48
CA LEU A 282 -1.47 11.18 11.18
C LEU A 282 -0.04 11.33 11.75
N ILE A 283 0.88 11.92 10.99
CA ILE A 283 2.24 12.22 11.45
C ILE A 283 2.23 13.16 12.66
N GLU A 284 1.43 14.21 12.59
CA GLU A 284 1.32 15.22 13.65
C GLU A 284 0.72 14.64 14.95
N ALA A 285 -0.26 13.74 14.81
CA ALA A 285 -0.90 13.09 15.93
C ALA A 285 0.00 12.03 16.61
N PHE A 286 0.93 11.42 15.88
CA PHE A 286 1.71 10.25 16.34
C PHE A 286 2.47 10.49 17.65
N ASP A 287 3.06 11.67 17.83
CA ASP A 287 3.82 12.01 19.04
C ASP A 287 2.96 12.67 20.13
N SER A 288 1.78 13.18 19.80
CA SER A 288 0.94 13.96 20.73
C SER A 288 -0.15 13.12 21.37
N ASN A 289 -0.99 12.47 20.58
CA ASN A 289 -2.10 11.66 21.03
C ASN A 289 -2.40 10.56 20.01
N PHE A 290 -1.86 9.37 20.24
CA PHE A 290 -2.02 8.21 19.36
C PHE A 290 -2.59 7.00 20.09
N SER A 291 -3.56 7.25 21.00
CA SER A 291 -4.35 6.22 21.67
C SER A 291 -5.25 5.48 20.66
N LEU A 292 -5.79 4.33 21.08
CA LEU A 292 -6.74 3.59 20.23
C LEU A 292 -7.94 4.44 19.83
N GLU A 293 -8.51 5.21 20.76
CA GLU A 293 -9.63 6.11 20.45
C GLU A 293 -9.23 7.20 19.44
N ALA A 294 -8.05 7.81 19.61
CA ALA A 294 -7.55 8.79 18.66
C ALA A 294 -7.31 8.20 17.28
N THR A 295 -6.74 6.99 17.19
CA THR A 295 -6.53 6.31 15.91
C THR A 295 -7.84 5.88 15.25
N GLN A 296 -8.87 5.49 16.03
CA GLN A 296 -10.21 5.23 15.49
C GLN A 296 -10.81 6.49 14.83
N ASN A 297 -10.66 7.63 15.46
CA ASN A 297 -11.12 8.91 14.91
C ASN A 297 -10.33 9.33 13.66
N LEU A 298 -8.98 9.20 13.70
CA LEU A 298 -8.11 9.55 12.59
C LEU A 298 -8.27 8.65 11.37
N THR A 299 -8.55 7.36 11.58
CA THR A 299 -8.80 6.42 10.48
C THR A 299 -10.21 6.53 9.92
N GLY A 300 -11.14 7.18 10.65
CA GLY A 300 -12.57 7.17 10.33
C GLY A 300 -13.12 5.74 10.25
N ARG A 301 -12.43 4.78 10.90
CA ARG A 301 -12.75 3.34 10.86
C ARG A 301 -12.70 2.71 9.48
N PHE A 302 -11.97 3.30 8.54
CA PHE A 302 -11.72 2.71 7.23
C PHE A 302 -10.41 1.89 7.24
N ASN A 303 -10.44 0.73 6.59
CA ASN A 303 -9.26 -0.08 6.38
C ASN A 303 -8.40 0.43 5.21
N PHE A 304 -7.31 -0.25 4.88
CA PHE A 304 -6.40 0.16 3.79
C PHE A 304 -7.05 0.12 2.39
N SER A 305 -8.13 -0.63 2.22
CA SER A 305 -8.92 -0.59 0.98
C SER A 305 -9.91 0.59 0.92
N GLY A 306 -9.99 1.41 1.98
CA GLY A 306 -11.02 2.44 2.11
C GLY A 306 -12.42 1.86 2.33
N SER A 307 -12.50 0.60 2.76
CA SER A 307 -13.76 -0.05 3.14
C SER A 307 -14.02 0.16 4.62
N PRO A 308 -15.27 0.43 5.05
CA PRO A 308 -15.65 0.51 6.46
C PRO A 308 -15.33 -0.78 7.20
N THR A 309 -14.90 -0.69 8.46
CA THR A 309 -14.69 -1.85 9.32
C THR A 309 -16.00 -2.39 9.87
N GLN A 310 -16.05 -3.67 10.25
CA GLN A 310 -17.30 -4.37 10.62
C GLN A 310 -18.17 -3.69 11.70
N ALA A 311 -17.59 -2.86 12.56
CA ALA A 311 -18.35 -2.13 13.58
C ALA A 311 -19.34 -1.08 13.00
N GLU A 312 -19.08 -0.56 11.79
CA GLU A 312 -20.00 0.36 11.11
C GLU A 312 -21.07 -0.36 10.28
N LEU A 313 -20.78 -1.54 9.78
CA LEU A 313 -21.76 -2.35 9.05
C LEU A 313 -22.96 -2.74 9.94
N VAL A 314 -22.73 -2.95 11.24
CA VAL A 314 -23.82 -3.24 12.22
C VAL A 314 -24.67 -2.01 12.45
N SER A 315 -24.10 -0.80 12.54
CA SER A 315 -24.85 0.42 12.78
C SER A 315 -25.70 0.87 11.58
N VAL A 316 -25.26 0.55 10.36
CA VAL A 316 -26.04 0.85 9.14
C VAL A 316 -27.22 -0.12 8.98
N GLN A 317 -27.07 -1.39 9.39
CA GLN A 317 -28.18 -2.34 9.37
C GLN A 317 -29.23 -2.04 10.45
N ASP A 318 -28.81 -1.65 11.65
CA ASP A 318 -29.74 -1.24 12.72
C ASP A 318 -30.49 0.06 12.40
N GLY A 319 -29.86 1.00 11.67
CA GLY A 319 -30.49 2.22 11.19
C GLY A 319 -31.54 1.98 10.09
N CYS A 320 -31.37 0.92 9.29
CA CYS A 320 -32.30 0.58 8.21
C CYS A 320 -33.55 -0.16 8.73
N THR A 321 -33.42 -0.93 9.82
CA THR A 321 -34.56 -1.63 10.46
C THR A 321 -35.45 -0.70 11.27
N ALA A 322 -34.93 0.39 11.83
CA ALA A 322 -35.73 1.35 12.57
C ALA A 322 -36.61 2.28 11.69
N ALA A 323 -36.32 2.37 10.39
CA ALA A 323 -37.10 3.18 9.44
C ALA A 323 -38.26 2.43 8.76
N SER A 324 -38.46 1.13 9.03
CA SER A 324 -39.52 0.31 8.47
C SER A 324 -40.68 -0.01 9.42
N GLU A 325 -40.66 0.50 10.66
CA GLU A 325 -41.73 0.33 11.66
C GLU A 325 -42.32 1.67 12.15
N GLY A 326 -42.43 2.66 11.26
CA GLY A 326 -43.06 3.95 11.53
C GLY A 326 -44.19 4.28 10.55
#